data_8b3adada06987b20ca6b8156f1169a20
#
_entry.id   8b3adada06987b20ca6b8156f1169a20
#
_cell.length_a   1.000
_cell.length_b   1.000
_cell.length_c   1.000
_cell.angle_alpha   90.00
_cell.angle_beta   90.00
_cell.angle_gamma   90.00
#
_symmetry.space_group_name_H-M   'P 1'
#
loop_
_entity.id
_entity.type
_entity.pdbx_description
1 polymer ?
#
loop_
_entity_poly.entity_id
_entity_poly.type
_entity_poly.pdbx_seq_one_letter_code
_entity_poly.pdbx_strand_id
1 'polypeptide(L)'
;MKKIFFLIISVLSFQTLSLADNIRYFQIEEMKIGDSALDYFSKSQLEDNEQGWHNYSYKEYSTSYMPGKGIYNWFLVSYKNDDNNFKIEALAAGLEKTNYDNKECNNKLDTVALNISELYKNISQEEKKSYKLTADAARTYPFTGKSTVTSLTFNFLDGAKVILACYNTNKEAKENESLLESILKHNDSFRIDVRSSSFVNYLKKK
;
A
#
# COMPACT_ATOMS: atom_id res chain seq x y z
N MET A 1 58.03 -17.19 -37.20
CA MET A 1 57.54 -16.34 -36.11
C MET A 1 56.04 -16.48 -36.05
N LYS A 2 55.51 -17.25 -35.06
CA LYS A 2 54.06 -17.47 -34.87
C LYS A 2 53.54 -16.38 -33.94
N LYS A 3 52.66 -15.51 -34.44
CA LYS A 3 51.95 -14.51 -33.61
C LYS A 3 50.80 -15.21 -32.88
N ILE A 4 50.96 -15.38 -31.56
CA ILE A 4 49.93 -15.86 -30.67
C ILE A 4 48.99 -14.68 -30.40
N PHE A 5 47.77 -14.76 -30.92
CA PHE A 5 46.70 -13.81 -30.69
C PHE A 5 46.04 -14.17 -29.38
N PHE A 6 46.34 -13.44 -28.30
CA PHE A 6 45.66 -13.58 -27.02
C PHE A 6 44.26 -12.94 -27.14
N LEU A 7 43.28 -13.79 -27.29
CA LEU A 7 41.84 -13.37 -27.24
C LEU A 7 41.48 -13.22 -25.77
N ILE A 8 41.55 -11.99 -25.26
CA ILE A 8 41.00 -11.67 -23.93
C ILE A 8 39.48 -11.65 -24.07
N ILE A 9 38.83 -12.78 -23.74
CA ILE A 9 37.40 -12.83 -23.53
C ILE A 9 37.13 -12.12 -22.21
N SER A 10 36.81 -10.82 -22.30
CA SER A 10 36.21 -10.08 -21.22
C SER A 10 34.84 -10.65 -20.96
N VAL A 11 34.76 -11.55 -19.99
CA VAL A 11 33.48 -11.99 -19.42
C VAL A 11 32.90 -10.80 -18.65
N LEU A 12 32.17 -9.95 -19.36
CA LEU A 12 31.26 -9.00 -18.74
C LEU A 12 30.22 -9.84 -18.01
N SER A 13 30.50 -10.13 -16.75
CA SER A 13 29.50 -10.58 -15.80
C SER A 13 28.44 -9.46 -15.75
N PHE A 14 27.42 -9.60 -16.56
CA PHE A 14 26.15 -8.91 -16.30
C PHE A 14 25.67 -9.44 -14.95
N GLN A 15 26.15 -8.79 -13.88
CA GLN A 15 25.41 -8.83 -12.63
C GLN A 15 24.08 -8.16 -12.98
N THR A 16 23.10 -8.97 -13.34
CA THR A 16 21.71 -8.58 -13.21
C THR A 16 21.54 -8.29 -11.73
N LEU A 17 21.74 -7.02 -11.36
CA LEU A 17 21.26 -6.51 -10.09
C LEU A 17 19.81 -6.96 -10.05
N SER A 18 19.53 -7.95 -9.21
CA SER A 18 18.17 -8.35 -8.93
C SER A 18 17.51 -7.12 -8.33
N LEU A 19 16.88 -6.32 -9.17
CA LEU A 19 16.05 -5.17 -8.78
C LEU A 19 14.92 -5.61 -7.84
N ALA A 20 14.74 -6.91 -7.70
CA ALA A 20 13.56 -7.58 -7.23
C ALA A 20 13.37 -7.60 -5.71
N ASP A 21 14.30 -7.12 -4.90
CA ASP A 21 14.23 -7.35 -3.45
C ASP A 21 14.03 -6.09 -2.61
N ASN A 22 13.84 -4.93 -3.26
CA ASN A 22 13.70 -3.66 -2.57
C ASN A 22 12.33 -3.04 -2.83
N ILE A 23 11.59 -2.76 -1.75
CA ILE A 23 10.29 -2.10 -1.78
C ILE A 23 10.28 -0.77 -2.56
N ARG A 24 11.45 -0.10 -2.68
CA ARG A 24 11.61 1.16 -3.42
C ARG A 24 11.33 1.04 -4.92
N TYR A 25 11.32 -0.18 -5.46
CA TYR A 25 10.93 -0.42 -6.85
C TYR A 25 9.46 -0.77 -7.00
N PHE A 26 8.76 -0.96 -5.88
CA PHE A 26 7.31 -1.14 -5.90
C PHE A 26 6.63 0.20 -6.14
N GLN A 27 5.85 0.27 -7.20
CA GLN A 27 5.22 1.51 -7.66
C GLN A 27 3.70 1.34 -7.67
N ILE A 28 3.00 2.33 -7.14
CA ILE A 28 1.55 2.48 -7.31
C ILE A 28 1.33 3.73 -8.17
N GLU A 29 0.86 3.53 -9.41
CA GLU A 29 0.91 4.53 -10.46
C GLU A 29 2.35 5.05 -10.64
N GLU A 30 2.63 6.30 -10.31
CA GLU A 30 3.98 6.88 -10.46
C GLU A 30 4.73 7.00 -9.12
N MET A 31 4.04 6.74 -7.98
CA MET A 31 4.56 6.96 -6.64
C MET A 31 5.25 5.74 -6.06
N LYS A 32 6.34 5.94 -5.31
CA LYS A 32 7.15 4.91 -4.65
C LYS A 32 7.45 5.29 -3.19
N ILE A 33 7.77 4.29 -2.40
CA ILE A 33 8.39 4.50 -1.08
C ILE A 33 9.75 5.18 -1.26
N GLY A 34 9.94 6.28 -0.55
CA GLY A 34 11.15 7.09 -0.57
C GLY A 34 11.14 8.29 -1.50
N ASP A 35 10.16 8.40 -2.40
CA ASP A 35 9.95 9.62 -3.19
C ASP A 35 9.49 10.77 -2.29
N SER A 36 9.64 11.99 -2.74
CA SER A 36 9.00 13.14 -2.12
C SER A 36 7.53 13.20 -2.53
N ALA A 37 6.61 13.27 -1.57
CA ALA A 37 5.20 13.49 -1.89
C ALA A 37 4.96 14.84 -2.60
N LEU A 38 5.90 15.78 -2.47
CA LEU A 38 5.84 17.09 -3.15
C LEU A 38 6.06 17.00 -4.67
N ASP A 39 6.59 15.87 -5.17
CA ASP A 39 6.72 15.63 -6.61
C ASP A 39 5.34 15.37 -7.26
N TYR A 40 4.33 15.01 -6.46
CA TYR A 40 2.98 14.62 -6.90
C TYR A 40 1.88 15.56 -6.43
N PHE A 41 2.06 16.19 -5.26
CA PHE A 41 1.08 17.02 -4.58
C PHE A 41 1.73 18.29 -4.04
N SER A 42 0.99 19.40 -4.01
CA SER A 42 1.48 20.59 -3.33
C SER A 42 1.50 20.40 -1.80
N LYS A 43 2.34 21.16 -1.12
CA LYS A 43 2.42 21.14 0.34
C LYS A 43 1.06 21.44 0.98
N SER A 44 0.35 22.47 0.49
CA SER A 44 -0.99 22.81 0.97
C SER A 44 -1.98 21.64 0.80
N GLN A 45 -1.95 20.94 -0.34
CA GLN A 45 -2.82 19.78 -0.54
C GLN A 45 -2.54 18.68 0.49
N LEU A 46 -1.28 18.42 0.82
CA LEU A 46 -0.92 17.42 1.83
C LEU A 46 -1.38 17.83 3.21
N GLU A 47 -1.13 19.08 3.61
CA GLU A 47 -1.50 19.61 4.93
C GLU A 47 -3.02 19.75 5.10
N ASP A 48 -3.74 20.28 4.10
CA ASP A 48 -5.20 20.46 4.14
C ASP A 48 -5.98 19.14 4.16
N ASN A 49 -5.39 18.09 3.61
CA ASN A 49 -5.98 16.75 3.55
C ASN A 49 -5.41 15.78 4.60
N GLU A 50 -4.69 16.30 5.59
CA GLU A 50 -4.16 15.47 6.67
C GLU A 50 -5.31 14.87 7.50
N GLN A 51 -5.24 13.56 7.71
CA GLN A 51 -6.27 12.81 8.41
C GLN A 51 -6.05 12.85 9.92
N GLY A 52 -6.78 13.70 10.62
CA GLY A 52 -6.65 13.86 12.08
C GLY A 52 -6.86 12.60 12.91
N TRP A 53 -7.61 11.62 12.40
CA TRP A 53 -7.80 10.33 13.07
C TRP A 53 -6.54 9.45 13.06
N HIS A 54 -5.61 9.64 12.13
CA HIS A 54 -4.29 9.01 12.16
C HIS A 54 -3.39 9.62 13.23
N ASN A 55 -3.55 10.90 13.58
CA ASN A 55 -2.74 11.60 14.58
C ASN A 55 -2.85 11.00 15.98
N TYR A 56 -3.98 10.38 16.32
CA TYR A 56 -4.12 9.68 17.61
C TYR A 56 -3.30 8.39 17.67
N SER A 57 -3.01 7.80 16.53
CA SER A 57 -2.30 6.53 16.44
C SER A 57 -0.82 6.69 16.09
N TYR A 58 -0.45 7.75 15.35
CA TYR A 58 0.89 7.90 14.76
C TYR A 58 1.51 9.27 15.06
N LYS A 59 2.01 9.43 16.32
CA LYS A 59 2.61 10.71 16.75
C LYS A 59 3.81 11.17 15.92
N GLU A 60 4.50 10.26 15.23
CA GLU A 60 5.69 10.54 14.44
C GLU A 60 5.40 10.68 12.95
N TYR A 61 4.20 10.31 12.52
CA TYR A 61 3.80 10.30 11.11
C TYR A 61 2.47 10.99 10.91
N SER A 62 2.39 11.79 9.86
CA SER A 62 1.14 12.28 9.28
C SER A 62 0.71 11.43 8.10
N THR A 63 -0.58 11.42 7.82
CA THR A 63 -1.14 10.74 6.64
C THR A 63 -2.16 11.65 5.99
N SER A 64 -1.98 11.90 4.70
CA SER A 64 -2.89 12.72 3.89
C SER A 64 -3.73 11.85 2.97
N TYR A 65 -5.02 12.13 2.91
CA TYR A 65 -5.95 11.52 1.95
C TYR A 65 -5.95 12.32 0.66
N MET A 66 -5.54 11.70 -0.43
CA MET A 66 -5.43 12.34 -1.73
C MET A 66 -6.39 11.70 -2.73
N PRO A 67 -7.10 12.50 -3.54
CA PRO A 67 -7.93 11.96 -4.63
C PRO A 67 -7.06 11.28 -5.68
N GLY A 68 -7.51 10.14 -6.16
CA GLY A 68 -6.86 9.43 -7.27
C GLY A 68 -7.10 10.13 -8.61
N LYS A 69 -6.17 9.97 -9.53
CA LYS A 69 -6.23 10.54 -10.89
C LYS A 69 -6.25 9.48 -12.00
N GLY A 70 -5.93 8.23 -11.66
CA GLY A 70 -5.79 7.13 -12.60
C GLY A 70 -6.75 5.97 -12.32
N ILE A 71 -6.19 4.80 -12.10
CA ILE A 71 -6.96 3.56 -11.82
C ILE A 71 -7.57 3.60 -10.43
N TYR A 72 -6.83 4.16 -9.46
CA TYR A 72 -7.26 4.22 -8.06
C TYR A 72 -8.12 5.46 -7.80
N ASN A 73 -9.11 5.30 -6.92
CA ASN A 73 -10.02 6.39 -6.55
C ASN A 73 -9.40 7.33 -5.52
N TRP A 74 -8.49 6.81 -4.71
CA TRP A 74 -7.84 7.57 -3.65
C TRP A 74 -6.49 6.98 -3.26
N PHE A 75 -5.68 7.82 -2.60
CA PHE A 75 -4.42 7.46 -1.97
C PHE A 75 -4.39 7.90 -0.51
N LEU A 76 -3.70 7.14 0.34
CA LEU A 76 -3.22 7.59 1.63
C LEU A 76 -1.70 7.67 1.57
N VAL A 77 -1.16 8.85 1.79
CA VAL A 77 0.28 9.12 1.72
C VAL A 77 0.77 9.42 3.13
N SER A 78 1.64 8.58 3.68
CA SER A 78 2.18 8.76 5.03
C SER A 78 3.65 9.16 4.98
N TYR A 79 4.00 10.17 5.78
CA TYR A 79 5.33 10.76 5.89
C TYR A 79 5.63 11.14 7.35
N LYS A 80 6.90 11.35 7.71
CA LYS A 80 7.26 11.84 9.05
C LYS A 80 6.89 13.29 9.23
N ASN A 81 6.42 13.64 10.44
CA ASN A 81 5.99 15.00 10.78
C ASN A 81 7.13 16.04 10.72
N ASP A 82 8.37 15.60 10.97
CA ASP A 82 9.57 16.45 10.97
C ASP A 82 10.33 16.44 9.64
N ASP A 83 9.81 15.75 8.61
CA ASP A 83 10.44 15.69 7.30
C ASP A 83 9.89 16.74 6.34
N ASN A 84 10.67 17.81 6.14
CA ASN A 84 10.31 18.89 5.21
C ASN A 84 10.23 18.47 3.74
N ASN A 85 10.75 17.31 3.38
CA ASN A 85 10.67 16.76 2.03
C ASN A 85 9.42 15.88 1.85
N PHE A 86 8.63 15.66 2.89
CA PHE A 86 7.44 14.80 2.86
C PHE A 86 7.74 13.43 2.21
N LYS A 87 8.84 12.81 2.62
CA LYS A 87 9.27 11.53 2.06
C LYS A 87 8.24 10.45 2.35
N ILE A 88 7.78 9.77 1.30
CA ILE A 88 6.76 8.72 1.39
C ILE A 88 7.33 7.52 2.16
N GLU A 89 6.76 7.24 3.32
CA GLU A 89 7.11 6.10 4.18
C GLU A 89 6.03 5.00 4.16
N ALA A 90 4.77 5.37 3.87
CA ALA A 90 3.75 4.43 3.50
C ALA A 90 2.82 5.03 2.44
N LEU A 91 2.34 4.17 1.55
CA LEU A 91 1.44 4.55 0.46
C LEU A 91 0.35 3.50 0.35
N ALA A 92 -0.91 3.91 0.52
CA ALA A 92 -2.03 3.03 0.22
C ALA A 92 -2.86 3.61 -0.92
N ALA A 93 -3.42 2.73 -1.74
CA ALA A 93 -4.33 3.09 -2.82
C ALA A 93 -5.56 2.19 -2.80
N GLY A 94 -6.72 2.78 -3.05
CA GLY A 94 -7.99 2.10 -3.08
C GLY A 94 -8.70 2.20 -4.42
N LEU A 95 -9.19 1.05 -4.87
CA LEU A 95 -10.10 0.94 -6.00
C LEU A 95 -11.50 0.63 -5.46
N GLU A 96 -12.39 1.60 -5.55
CA GLU A 96 -13.77 1.48 -5.11
C GLU A 96 -14.69 1.22 -6.29
N LYS A 97 -15.60 0.29 -6.12
CA LYS A 97 -16.73 0.08 -7.03
C LYS A 97 -18.01 -0.06 -6.22
N THR A 98 -19.05 0.63 -6.67
CA THR A 98 -20.44 0.54 -6.13
C THR A 98 -20.98 -0.86 -6.28
N ASN A 99 -20.75 -1.89 -6.02
CA ASN A 99 -21.13 -3.29 -6.19
C ASN A 99 -19.92 -4.18 -6.51
N TYR A 100 -18.80 -3.91 -5.87
CA TYR A 100 -17.66 -4.81 -5.96
C TYR A 100 -18.10 -6.16 -5.38
N ASP A 101 -18.31 -7.14 -6.26
CA ASP A 101 -18.57 -8.50 -5.81
C ASP A 101 -17.31 -9.00 -5.07
N ASN A 102 -17.50 -9.62 -3.92
CA ASN A 102 -16.42 -10.21 -3.14
C ASN A 102 -15.56 -11.17 -3.97
N LYS A 103 -16.17 -11.87 -4.94
CA LYS A 103 -15.46 -12.74 -5.88
C LYS A 103 -14.58 -11.94 -6.83
N GLU A 104 -15.08 -10.84 -7.40
CA GLU A 104 -14.29 -9.98 -8.31
C GLU A 104 -13.10 -9.38 -7.58
N CYS A 105 -13.30 -8.88 -6.35
CA CYS A 105 -12.22 -8.34 -5.54
C CYS A 105 -11.16 -9.41 -5.22
N ASN A 106 -11.58 -10.59 -4.81
CA ASN A 106 -10.64 -11.69 -4.53
C ASN A 106 -9.88 -12.13 -5.78
N ASN A 107 -10.52 -12.20 -6.93
CA ASN A 107 -9.84 -12.51 -8.19
C ASN A 107 -8.78 -11.45 -8.53
N LYS A 108 -9.09 -10.16 -8.30
CA LYS A 108 -8.10 -9.09 -8.49
C LYS A 108 -6.95 -9.21 -7.51
N LEU A 109 -7.25 -9.50 -6.23
CA LEU A 109 -6.24 -9.74 -5.21
C LEU A 109 -5.29 -10.87 -5.63
N ASP A 110 -5.82 -12.00 -6.08
CA ASP A 110 -5.03 -13.15 -6.52
C ASP A 110 -4.20 -12.84 -7.77
N THR A 111 -4.75 -12.08 -8.73
CA THR A 111 -4.02 -11.65 -9.92
C THR A 111 -2.85 -10.73 -9.56
N VAL A 112 -3.08 -9.73 -8.70
CA VAL A 112 -2.02 -8.82 -8.26
C VAL A 112 -0.98 -9.55 -7.43
N ALA A 113 -1.40 -10.48 -6.57
CA ALA A 113 -0.51 -11.32 -5.77
C ALA A 113 0.43 -12.16 -6.65
N LEU A 114 -0.10 -12.77 -7.71
CA LEU A 114 0.70 -13.53 -8.67
C LEU A 114 1.76 -12.64 -9.32
N ASN A 115 1.38 -11.46 -9.82
CA ASN A 115 2.29 -10.52 -10.44
C ASN A 115 3.41 -10.08 -9.48
N ILE A 116 3.07 -9.81 -8.20
CA ILE A 116 4.08 -9.46 -7.18
C ILE A 116 5.06 -10.63 -6.98
N SER A 117 4.57 -11.87 -6.87
CA SER A 117 5.40 -13.06 -6.69
C SER A 117 6.30 -13.35 -7.89
N GLU A 118 5.87 -12.99 -9.09
CA GLU A 118 6.67 -13.12 -10.31
C GLU A 118 7.78 -12.06 -10.40
N LEU A 119 7.48 -10.82 -10.00
CA LEU A 119 8.43 -9.71 -10.06
C LEU A 119 9.48 -9.75 -8.94
N TYR A 120 9.08 -10.18 -7.75
CA TYR A 120 9.93 -10.18 -6.55
C TYR A 120 10.20 -11.61 -6.09
N LYS A 121 11.45 -12.09 -6.28
CA LYS A 121 11.80 -13.52 -6.06
C LYS A 121 12.13 -13.85 -4.60
N ASN A 122 12.64 -12.88 -3.83
CA ASN A 122 13.12 -13.11 -2.45
C ASN A 122 12.18 -12.48 -1.41
N ILE A 123 10.90 -12.46 -1.69
CA ILE A 123 9.88 -12.05 -0.72
C ILE A 123 9.20 -13.29 -0.13
N SER A 124 8.75 -13.19 1.11
CA SER A 124 7.89 -14.19 1.71
C SER A 124 6.43 -13.73 1.67
N GLN A 125 5.57 -14.60 1.22
CA GLN A 125 4.12 -14.39 1.20
C GLN A 125 3.51 -15.05 2.44
N GLU A 126 2.72 -14.29 3.21
CA GLU A 126 1.90 -14.87 4.28
C GLU A 126 0.67 -15.55 3.70
N GLU A 127 0.07 -16.47 4.47
CA GLU A 127 -1.19 -17.09 4.12
C GLU A 127 -2.31 -16.04 3.98
N LYS A 128 -3.19 -16.25 2.99
CA LYS A 128 -4.38 -15.43 2.79
C LYS A 128 -5.33 -15.57 3.97
N LYS A 129 -5.62 -14.47 4.65
CA LYS A 129 -6.46 -14.43 5.85
C LYS A 129 -7.75 -13.69 5.57
N SER A 130 -8.86 -14.23 6.06
CA SER A 130 -10.14 -13.54 6.09
C SER A 130 -10.63 -13.40 7.51
N TYR A 131 -11.01 -12.20 7.92
CA TYR A 131 -11.48 -11.91 9.26
C TYR A 131 -12.62 -10.90 9.25
N LYS A 132 -13.46 -10.96 10.29
CA LYS A 132 -14.49 -9.95 10.52
C LYS A 132 -13.85 -8.71 11.15
N LEU A 133 -14.22 -7.54 10.69
CA LEU A 133 -13.85 -6.30 11.35
C LEU A 133 -14.63 -6.22 12.67
N THR A 134 -13.90 -6.24 13.78
CA THR A 134 -14.49 -6.08 15.12
C THR A 134 -14.71 -4.59 15.42
N ALA A 135 -15.60 -4.30 16.37
CA ALA A 135 -15.90 -2.93 16.81
C ALA A 135 -14.66 -2.15 17.29
N ASP A 136 -13.62 -2.83 17.79
CA ASP A 136 -12.37 -2.18 18.22
C ASP A 136 -11.48 -1.78 17.04
N ALA A 137 -11.48 -2.55 15.97
CA ALA A 137 -10.92 -2.11 14.68
C ALA A 137 -11.79 -1.02 14.04
N ALA A 138 -13.09 -0.99 14.37
CA ALA A 138 -14.06 0.00 13.93
C ALA A 138 -13.94 1.36 14.65
N ARG A 139 -13.11 1.52 15.69
CA ARG A 139 -12.77 2.87 16.20
C ARG A 139 -12.07 3.74 15.18
N THR A 140 -11.48 3.13 14.18
CA THR A 140 -10.87 3.80 13.02
C THR A 140 -11.78 3.79 11.78
N TYR A 141 -12.83 2.96 11.77
CA TYR A 141 -13.77 2.82 10.65
C TYR A 141 -15.16 2.53 11.21
N PRO A 142 -16.22 3.22 10.76
CA PRO A 142 -17.60 3.03 11.25
C PRO A 142 -18.21 1.72 10.73
N PHE A 143 -17.48 0.60 10.80
CA PHE A 143 -17.98 -0.69 10.34
C PHE A 143 -18.65 -1.46 11.49
N THR A 144 -19.91 -1.74 11.31
CA THR A 144 -20.63 -2.67 12.18
C THR A 144 -20.09 -4.09 11.94
N GLY A 145 -19.95 -4.89 12.98
CA GLY A 145 -19.30 -6.21 13.03
C GLY A 145 -19.74 -7.31 12.04
N LYS A 146 -20.31 -6.92 10.89
CA LYS A 146 -20.68 -7.77 9.76
C LYS A 146 -19.77 -7.59 8.55
N SER A 147 -18.90 -6.57 8.54
CA SER A 147 -17.94 -6.34 7.47
C SER A 147 -16.76 -7.33 7.55
N THR A 148 -16.26 -7.76 6.42
CA THR A 148 -15.14 -8.70 6.33
C THR A 148 -14.00 -8.11 5.54
N VAL A 149 -12.77 -8.48 5.92
CA VAL A 149 -11.56 -8.17 5.16
C VAL A 149 -10.86 -9.48 4.82
N THR A 150 -10.54 -9.64 3.55
CA THR A 150 -9.62 -10.69 3.10
C THR A 150 -8.30 -10.04 2.73
N SER A 151 -7.21 -10.45 3.35
CA SER A 151 -5.88 -9.85 3.13
C SER A 151 -4.79 -10.86 2.85
N LEU A 152 -3.78 -10.41 2.12
CA LEU A 152 -2.56 -11.12 1.81
C LEU A 152 -1.38 -10.18 1.99
N THR A 153 -0.33 -10.62 2.69
CA THR A 153 0.85 -9.82 3.01
C THR A 153 2.09 -10.41 2.35
N PHE A 154 2.88 -9.55 1.74
CA PHE A 154 4.23 -9.83 1.26
C PHE A 154 5.23 -9.13 2.18
N ASN A 155 6.23 -9.88 2.65
CA ASN A 155 7.30 -9.35 3.49
C ASN A 155 8.58 -9.30 2.66
N PHE A 156 9.19 -8.14 2.60
CA PHE A 156 10.50 -7.92 1.97
C PHE A 156 11.62 -8.18 2.98
N LEU A 157 12.82 -8.51 2.49
CA LEU A 157 13.98 -8.85 3.33
C LEU A 157 14.38 -7.72 4.28
N ASP A 158 14.20 -6.46 3.87
CA ASP A 158 14.46 -5.28 4.70
C ASP A 158 13.39 -5.01 5.77
N GLY A 159 12.34 -5.83 5.84
CA GLY A 159 11.21 -5.69 6.75
C GLY A 159 10.08 -4.78 6.24
N ALA A 160 10.20 -4.24 5.02
CA ALA A 160 9.10 -3.56 4.36
C ALA A 160 7.97 -4.53 4.00
N LYS A 161 6.77 -4.01 3.75
CA LYS A 161 5.59 -4.84 3.47
C LYS A 161 4.76 -4.29 2.33
N VAL A 162 4.15 -5.21 1.56
CA VAL A 162 3.00 -4.93 0.70
C VAL A 162 1.81 -5.74 1.22
N ILE A 163 0.69 -5.08 1.43
CA ILE A 163 -0.55 -5.69 1.90
C ILE A 163 -1.62 -5.46 0.84
N LEU A 164 -2.17 -6.54 0.33
CA LEU A 164 -3.36 -6.52 -0.53
C LEU A 164 -4.56 -6.84 0.32
N ALA A 165 -5.65 -6.10 0.16
CA ALA A 165 -6.86 -6.35 0.93
C ALA A 165 -8.13 -6.13 0.11
N CYS A 166 -9.11 -7.00 0.32
CA CYS A 166 -10.49 -6.83 -0.11
C CYS A 166 -11.35 -6.51 1.09
N TYR A 167 -11.99 -5.36 1.06
CA TYR A 167 -12.97 -4.95 2.05
C TYR A 167 -14.37 -5.23 1.51
N ASN A 168 -15.15 -5.99 2.25
CA ASN A 168 -16.55 -6.26 1.96
C ASN A 168 -17.41 -5.65 3.07
N THR A 169 -18.12 -4.58 2.74
CA THR A 169 -18.97 -3.84 3.66
C THR A 169 -20.38 -4.42 3.65
N ASN A 170 -20.93 -4.69 4.82
CA ASN A 170 -22.30 -5.18 4.88
C ASN A 170 -23.30 -4.11 4.39
N LYS A 171 -24.25 -4.51 3.56
CA LYS A 171 -25.31 -3.63 3.03
C LYS A 171 -26.14 -2.93 4.12
N GLU A 172 -26.38 -3.59 5.26
CA GLU A 172 -27.10 -2.99 6.39
C GLU A 172 -26.36 -1.83 7.07
N ALA A 173 -25.03 -1.82 7.00
CA ALA A 173 -24.22 -0.69 7.46
C ALA A 173 -24.32 0.51 6.51
N LYS A 174 -24.60 0.27 5.23
CA LYS A 174 -24.75 1.31 4.19
C LYS A 174 -26.04 2.12 4.33
N GLU A 175 -27.10 1.58 4.94
CA GLU A 175 -28.40 2.21 5.03
C GLU A 175 -28.55 3.16 6.24
N ASN A 176 -27.70 3.04 7.27
CA ASN A 176 -27.82 3.80 8.52
C ASN A 176 -26.80 4.97 8.67
N GLU A 177 -26.01 5.25 7.65
CA GLU A 177 -24.92 6.22 7.71
C GLU A 177 -25.30 7.60 7.19
N SER A 178 -25.97 8.41 7.98
CA SER A 178 -26.37 9.77 7.55
C SER A 178 -25.31 10.87 7.75
N LEU A 179 -24.20 10.63 8.45
CA LEU A 179 -23.25 11.70 8.79
C LEU A 179 -21.75 11.45 8.44
N LEU A 180 -21.36 10.21 8.19
CA LEU A 180 -19.97 9.90 7.77
C LEU A 180 -19.86 9.51 6.29
N GLU A 181 -20.99 9.46 5.59
CA GLU A 181 -21.07 9.12 4.16
C GLU A 181 -20.26 10.04 3.23
N SER A 182 -19.96 11.26 3.64
CA SER A 182 -19.26 12.20 2.79
C SER A 182 -17.72 11.99 2.78
N ILE A 183 -17.17 11.39 3.84
CA ILE A 183 -15.71 11.24 3.99
C ILE A 183 -15.25 9.81 3.68
N LEU A 184 -16.10 8.83 3.90
CA LEU A 184 -15.78 7.42 3.74
C LEU A 184 -16.94 6.71 3.05
N LYS A 185 -17.20 6.98 1.77
CA LYS A 185 -17.98 6.06 0.93
C LYS A 185 -17.20 4.76 0.81
N HIS A 186 -17.21 3.98 1.90
CA HIS A 186 -16.59 2.66 1.90
C HIS A 186 -17.48 1.69 1.15
N ASN A 187 -17.44 1.85 -0.14
CA ASN A 187 -17.85 0.80 -1.05
C ASN A 187 -16.90 -0.38 -0.86
N ASP A 188 -17.38 -1.58 -1.18
CA ASP A 188 -16.51 -2.72 -1.31
C ASP A 188 -15.28 -2.29 -2.13
N SER A 189 -14.09 -2.51 -1.61
CA SER A 189 -12.88 -1.94 -2.17
C SER A 189 -11.74 -2.94 -2.20
N PHE A 190 -10.96 -2.88 -3.27
CA PHE A 190 -9.64 -3.46 -3.33
C PHE A 190 -8.62 -2.41 -2.90
N ARG A 191 -7.72 -2.77 -2.01
CA ARG A 191 -6.68 -1.89 -1.49
C ARG A 191 -5.30 -2.51 -1.63
N ILE A 192 -4.34 -1.69 -2.00
CA ILE A 192 -2.91 -1.98 -1.89
C ILE A 192 -2.33 -1.04 -0.85
N ASP A 193 -1.54 -1.56 0.08
CA ASP A 193 -0.88 -0.78 1.14
C ASP A 193 0.61 -1.18 1.15
N VAL A 194 1.49 -0.23 0.86
CA VAL A 194 2.94 -0.38 0.77
C VAL A 194 3.58 0.38 1.90
N ARG A 195 4.40 -0.29 2.71
CA ARG A 195 5.01 0.27 3.91
C ARG A 195 6.50 0.07 3.92
N SER A 196 7.25 1.14 4.17
CA SER A 196 8.69 1.06 4.44
C SER A 196 8.99 0.24 5.69
N SER A 197 10.20 -0.27 5.81
CA SER A 197 10.66 -0.95 7.01
C SER A 197 10.65 -0.05 8.26
N SER A 198 10.94 1.26 8.09
CA SER A 198 10.86 2.24 9.18
C SER A 198 9.45 2.41 9.70
N PHE A 199 8.47 2.53 8.81
CA PHE A 199 7.06 2.64 9.17
C PHE A 199 6.53 1.36 9.83
N VAL A 200 6.86 0.18 9.28
CA VAL A 200 6.50 -1.12 9.88
C VAL A 200 7.08 -1.27 11.29
N ASN A 201 8.35 -0.90 11.50
CA ASN A 201 9.00 -0.99 12.80
C ASN A 201 8.38 -0.02 13.82
N TYR A 202 7.98 1.16 13.39
CA TYR A 202 7.23 2.09 14.23
C TYR A 202 5.90 1.50 14.70
N LEU A 203 5.12 0.89 13.80
CA LEU A 203 3.84 0.26 14.13
C LEU A 203 3.96 -0.89 15.14
N LYS A 204 5.08 -1.64 15.13
CA LYS A 204 5.32 -2.76 16.05
C LYS A 204 5.65 -2.32 17.50
N LYS A 205 6.06 -1.06 17.69
CA LYS A 205 6.43 -0.52 19.02
C LYS A 205 5.22 -0.03 19.82
N LYS A 206 4.03 -0.07 19.24
CA LYS A 206 2.74 0.33 19.85
C LYS A 206 1.84 -0.87 20.10
#